data_75f5eb472032349996dcee4e3a9b131a
#
_entry.id   75f5eb472032349996dcee4e3a9b131a
#
_cell.length_a   1.000
_cell.length_b   1.000
_cell.length_c   1.000
_cell.angle_alpha   90.00
_cell.angle_beta   90.00
_cell.angle_gamma   90.00
#
_symmetry.space_group_name_H-M   'P 1'
#
loop_
_entity.id
_entity.type
_entity.pdbx_description
1 polymer ?
#
loop_
_entity_poly.entity_id
_entity_poly.type
_entity_poly.pdbx_seq_one_letter_code
_entity_poly.pdbx_strand_id
1 'polypeptide(L)'
;MINLIRRANSFKNREAILSNGNSYSYSDLLKRSAQIASKILDGKEDLKGSRIAFIVDPSFEYVAIQWGIWRAGGVAVPLCTKHPLSSLDYVIEDTQAYAIIYSQKYSSLISPLFKKTIGINEASTKKVSNTDLPDINSSRNAMILYTSGTTGKPK
;
A
#
# COMPACT_ATOMS: atom_id res chain seq x y z
N MET A 1 10.00 -9.18 12.69
CA MET A 1 8.55 -8.97 12.38
C MET A 1 8.05 -7.70 13.02
N ILE A 2 7.36 -6.83 12.28
CA ILE A 2 6.78 -5.56 12.76
C ILE A 2 5.88 -5.84 13.98
N ASN A 3 6.04 -5.09 15.06
CA ASN A 3 5.30 -5.29 16.32
C ASN A 3 3.78 -5.26 16.13
N LEU A 4 3.27 -4.36 15.27
CA LEU A 4 1.85 -4.28 14.92
C LEU A 4 1.33 -5.60 14.34
N ILE A 5 2.05 -6.18 13.38
CA ILE A 5 1.67 -7.44 12.72
C ILE A 5 1.73 -8.61 13.71
N ARG A 6 2.76 -8.65 14.56
CA ARG A 6 2.89 -9.67 15.62
C ARG A 6 1.71 -9.60 16.58
N ARG A 7 1.34 -8.39 17.03
CA ARG A 7 0.21 -8.20 17.93
C ARG A 7 -1.13 -8.58 17.30
N ALA A 8 -1.33 -8.26 16.03
CA ALA A 8 -2.53 -8.64 15.29
C ALA A 8 -2.73 -10.17 15.24
N ASN A 9 -1.64 -10.94 15.14
CA ASN A 9 -1.71 -12.40 15.21
C ASN A 9 -2.29 -12.94 16.54
N SER A 10 -2.14 -12.21 17.64
CA SER A 10 -2.71 -12.60 18.94
C SER A 10 -4.23 -12.32 19.03
N PHE A 11 -4.78 -11.54 18.09
CA PHE A 11 -6.19 -11.11 18.09
C PHE A 11 -6.95 -11.50 16.82
N LYS A 12 -6.54 -12.57 16.15
CA LYS A 12 -7.02 -12.98 14.82
C LYS A 12 -8.52 -12.92 14.63
N ASN A 13 -9.30 -13.34 15.63
CA ASN A 13 -10.76 -13.45 15.55
C ASN A 13 -11.50 -12.16 15.94
N ARG A 14 -10.76 -11.12 16.39
CA ARG A 14 -11.39 -9.84 16.71
C ARG A 14 -11.64 -9.04 15.45
N GLU A 15 -12.70 -8.25 15.47
CA GLU A 15 -12.95 -7.23 14.45
C GLU A 15 -11.80 -6.23 14.43
N ALA A 16 -11.29 -5.97 13.22
CA ALA A 16 -10.20 -5.04 12.96
C ALA A 16 -10.69 -3.79 12.23
N ILE A 17 -11.60 -3.94 11.27
CA ILE A 17 -12.05 -2.86 10.40
C ILE A 17 -13.53 -3.05 10.07
N LEU A 18 -14.30 -1.98 10.24
CA LEU A 18 -15.64 -1.82 9.68
C LEU A 18 -15.54 -0.99 8.40
N SER A 19 -15.99 -1.51 7.28
CA SER A 19 -15.93 -0.82 6.00
C SER A 19 -17.11 -1.19 5.12
N ASN A 20 -17.83 -0.20 4.63
CA ASN A 20 -18.98 -0.38 3.72
C ASN A 20 -20.03 -1.38 4.25
N GLY A 21 -20.31 -1.33 5.56
CA GLY A 21 -21.28 -2.22 6.21
C GLY A 21 -20.77 -3.65 6.47
N ASN A 22 -19.52 -3.96 6.10
CA ASN A 22 -18.90 -5.26 6.37
C ASN A 22 -17.88 -5.15 7.51
N SER A 23 -17.83 -6.19 8.35
CA SER A 23 -16.82 -6.36 9.38
C SER A 23 -15.72 -7.29 8.89
N TYR A 24 -14.48 -6.88 9.11
CA TYR A 24 -13.27 -7.65 8.77
C TYR A 24 -12.45 -7.91 10.03
N SER A 25 -12.04 -9.15 10.23
CA SER A 25 -11.20 -9.56 11.35
C SER A 25 -9.72 -9.22 11.12
N TYR A 26 -8.91 -9.29 12.18
CA TYR A 26 -7.45 -9.25 12.03
C TYR A 26 -6.92 -10.40 11.16
N SER A 27 -7.58 -11.58 11.18
CA SER A 27 -7.25 -12.69 10.29
C SER A 27 -7.39 -12.32 8.82
N ASP A 28 -8.48 -11.64 8.46
CA ASP A 28 -8.71 -11.17 7.09
C ASP A 28 -7.65 -10.15 6.67
N LEU A 29 -7.34 -9.20 7.56
CA LEU A 29 -6.33 -8.18 7.31
C LEU A 29 -4.93 -8.78 7.16
N LEU A 30 -4.56 -9.74 8.00
CA LEU A 30 -3.28 -10.44 7.91
C LEU A 30 -3.16 -11.24 6.61
N LYS A 31 -4.22 -11.96 6.24
CA LYS A 31 -4.27 -12.72 4.98
C LYS A 31 -4.16 -11.80 3.78
N ARG A 32 -4.99 -10.74 3.75
CA ARG A 32 -5.04 -9.81 2.61
C ARG A 32 -3.73 -9.04 2.44
N SER A 33 -3.16 -8.54 3.53
CA SER A 33 -1.87 -7.83 3.47
C SER A 33 -0.70 -8.75 3.09
N ALA A 34 -0.76 -10.06 3.41
CA ALA A 34 0.23 -11.02 2.95
C ALA A 34 0.18 -11.22 1.44
N GLN A 35 -1.01 -11.35 0.87
CA GLN A 35 -1.19 -11.46 -0.59
C GLN A 35 -0.62 -10.26 -1.32
N ILE A 36 -0.88 -9.05 -0.81
CA ILE A 36 -0.36 -7.80 -1.38
C ILE A 36 1.16 -7.78 -1.26
N ALA A 37 1.72 -8.09 -0.09
CA ALA A 37 3.17 -8.12 0.12
C ALA A 37 3.86 -9.09 -0.85
N SER A 38 3.35 -10.31 -0.99
CA SER A 38 3.88 -11.30 -1.93
C SER A 38 3.87 -10.81 -3.37
N LYS A 39 2.79 -10.14 -3.79
CA LYS A 39 2.66 -9.61 -5.16
C LYS A 39 3.66 -8.49 -5.44
N ILE A 40 3.85 -7.56 -4.51
CA ILE A 40 4.78 -6.43 -4.71
C ILE A 40 6.25 -6.83 -4.53
N LEU A 41 6.53 -7.90 -3.78
CA LEU A 41 7.87 -8.47 -3.71
C LEU A 41 8.28 -9.08 -5.05
N ASP A 42 7.36 -9.72 -5.76
CA ASP A 42 7.58 -10.31 -7.08
C ASP A 42 8.87 -11.13 -7.16
N GLY A 43 9.06 -12.02 -6.18
CA GLY A 43 10.25 -12.86 -6.04
C GLY A 43 11.45 -12.22 -5.34
N LYS A 44 11.38 -10.95 -4.96
CA LYS A 44 12.41 -10.29 -4.16
C LYS A 44 12.29 -10.69 -2.69
N GLU A 45 13.43 -10.79 -2.01
CA GLU A 45 13.46 -11.07 -0.58
C GLU A 45 12.97 -9.90 0.28
N ASP A 46 13.21 -8.66 -0.14
CA ASP A 46 12.90 -7.42 0.61
C ASP A 46 12.89 -6.22 -0.35
N LEU A 47 11.94 -5.32 -0.20
CA LEU A 47 11.87 -4.07 -0.97
C LEU A 47 12.90 -3.02 -0.53
N LYS A 48 13.57 -3.23 0.60
CA LYS A 48 14.68 -2.38 1.12
C LYS A 48 14.32 -0.90 1.18
N GLY A 49 13.09 -0.57 1.58
CA GLY A 49 12.60 0.81 1.70
C GLY A 49 12.17 1.45 0.38
N SER A 50 11.98 0.68 -0.69
CA SER A 50 11.38 1.21 -1.93
C SER A 50 10.02 1.83 -1.65
N ARG A 51 9.77 3.00 -2.22
CA ARG A 51 8.51 3.74 -2.04
C ARG A 51 7.46 3.12 -2.95
N ILE A 52 6.35 2.72 -2.34
CA ILE A 52 5.20 2.16 -3.03
C ILE A 52 4.04 3.12 -2.84
N ALA A 53 3.67 3.81 -3.92
CA ALA A 53 2.50 4.66 -3.92
C ALA A 53 1.23 3.81 -4.00
N PHE A 54 0.11 4.33 -3.49
CA PHE A 54 -1.18 3.68 -3.69
C PHE A 54 -2.32 4.68 -3.74
N ILE A 55 -3.33 4.36 -4.57
CA ILE A 55 -4.54 5.16 -4.76
C ILE A 55 -5.77 4.25 -4.75
N VAL A 56 -6.46 4.25 -3.64
CA VAL A 56 -7.69 3.50 -3.37
C VAL A 56 -8.58 4.31 -2.44
N ASP A 57 -9.88 4.07 -2.45
CA ASP A 57 -10.78 4.72 -1.49
C ASP A 57 -10.49 4.29 -0.05
N PRO A 58 -10.80 5.12 0.96
CA PRO A 58 -10.77 4.72 2.36
C PRO A 58 -11.65 3.48 2.59
N SER A 59 -11.03 2.35 2.89
CA SER A 59 -11.68 1.04 2.95
C SER A 59 -10.80 0.01 3.66
N PHE A 60 -11.29 -1.22 3.80
CA PHE A 60 -10.47 -2.36 4.22
C PHE A 60 -9.22 -2.53 3.34
N GLU A 61 -9.37 -2.39 2.01
CA GLU A 61 -8.25 -2.53 1.07
C GLU A 61 -7.17 -1.45 1.29
N TYR A 62 -7.55 -0.22 1.67
CA TYR A 62 -6.59 0.83 2.00
C TYR A 62 -5.62 0.38 3.10
N VAL A 63 -6.16 -0.14 4.19
CA VAL A 63 -5.35 -0.61 5.33
C VAL A 63 -4.56 -1.86 4.97
N ALA A 64 -5.18 -2.78 4.22
CA ALA A 64 -4.52 -4.01 3.78
C ALA A 64 -3.33 -3.72 2.84
N ILE A 65 -3.45 -2.75 1.93
CA ILE A 65 -2.36 -2.31 1.05
C ILE A 65 -1.23 -1.69 1.88
N GLN A 66 -1.56 -0.79 2.79
CA GLN A 66 -0.58 -0.16 3.67
C GLN A 66 0.22 -1.21 4.47
N TRP A 67 -0.47 -2.18 5.08
CA TRP A 67 0.19 -3.28 5.81
C TRP A 67 0.99 -4.19 4.87
N GLY A 68 0.49 -4.45 3.66
CA GLY A 68 1.20 -5.24 2.66
C GLY A 68 2.53 -4.62 2.26
N ILE A 69 2.54 -3.30 2.03
CA ILE A 69 3.76 -2.54 1.71
C ILE A 69 4.78 -2.66 2.86
N TRP A 70 4.35 -2.46 4.10
CA TRP A 70 5.23 -2.60 5.26
C TRP A 70 5.79 -4.00 5.41
N ARG A 71 4.95 -5.01 5.21
CA ARG A 71 5.36 -6.43 5.32
C ARG A 71 6.31 -6.87 4.22
N ALA A 72 6.31 -6.18 3.09
CA ALA A 72 7.28 -6.36 2.02
C ALA A 72 8.57 -5.54 2.21
N GLY A 73 8.67 -4.73 3.27
CA GLY A 73 9.82 -3.87 3.53
C GLY A 73 9.82 -2.55 2.76
N GLY A 74 8.69 -2.16 2.19
CA GLY A 74 8.50 -0.89 1.49
C GLY A 74 8.06 0.26 2.39
N VAL A 75 8.12 1.48 1.85
CA VAL A 75 7.59 2.72 2.43
C VAL A 75 6.29 3.06 1.73
N ALA A 76 5.20 3.19 2.48
CA ALA A 76 3.88 3.50 1.94
C ALA A 76 3.75 4.98 1.57
N VAL A 77 3.23 5.28 0.37
CA VAL A 77 2.98 6.64 -0.11
C VAL A 77 1.52 6.75 -0.55
N PRO A 78 0.59 7.09 0.36
CA PRO A 78 -0.81 7.24 0.00
C PRO A 78 -1.02 8.48 -0.88
N LEU A 79 -1.70 8.27 -2.01
CA LEU A 79 -2.07 9.33 -2.93
C LEU A 79 -3.51 9.81 -2.63
N CYS A 80 -3.71 11.12 -2.64
CA CYS A 80 -5.05 11.68 -2.43
C CYS A 80 -5.92 11.47 -3.68
N THR A 81 -7.05 10.80 -3.52
CA THR A 81 -7.98 10.48 -4.61
C THR A 81 -8.67 11.70 -5.25
N LYS A 82 -8.59 12.86 -4.60
CA LYS A 82 -9.16 14.14 -5.07
C LYS A 82 -8.14 15.02 -5.79
N HIS A 83 -6.87 14.64 -5.82
CA HIS A 83 -5.83 15.43 -6.46
C HIS A 83 -5.84 15.23 -7.99
N PRO A 84 -5.57 16.30 -8.75
CA PRO A 84 -5.39 16.20 -10.20
C PRO A 84 -4.12 15.42 -10.54
N LEU A 85 -4.05 14.90 -11.77
CA LEU A 85 -2.92 14.11 -12.27
C LEU A 85 -1.57 14.81 -12.04
N SER A 86 -1.48 16.13 -12.24
CA SER A 86 -0.24 16.89 -12.05
C SER A 86 0.31 16.82 -10.61
N SER A 87 -0.59 16.84 -9.62
CA SER A 87 -0.20 16.69 -8.21
C SER A 87 0.22 15.26 -7.88
N LEU A 88 -0.44 14.27 -8.48
CA LEU A 88 -0.07 12.85 -8.33
C LEU A 88 1.29 12.58 -8.99
N ASP A 89 1.52 13.12 -10.19
CA ASP A 89 2.78 13.02 -10.92
C ASP A 89 3.94 13.62 -10.10
N TYR A 90 3.73 14.79 -9.53
CA TYR A 90 4.71 15.41 -8.63
C TYR A 90 5.10 14.49 -7.46
N VAL A 91 4.12 13.87 -6.80
CA VAL A 91 4.40 12.95 -5.68
C VAL A 91 5.18 11.72 -6.15
N ILE A 92 4.84 11.17 -7.31
CA ILE A 92 5.53 10.02 -7.88
C ILE A 92 6.99 10.34 -8.21
N GLU A 93 7.24 11.50 -8.80
CA GLU A 93 8.60 11.96 -9.13
C GLU A 93 9.41 12.26 -7.86
N ASP A 94 8.86 13.04 -6.94
CA ASP A 94 9.55 13.46 -5.72
C ASP A 94 9.91 12.26 -4.83
N THR A 95 9.02 11.28 -4.71
CA THR A 95 9.28 10.05 -3.96
C THR A 95 10.08 9.01 -4.75
N GLN A 96 10.25 9.18 -6.07
CA GLN A 96 10.80 8.15 -6.94
C GLN A 96 10.08 6.81 -6.73
N ALA A 97 8.75 6.82 -6.75
CA ALA A 97 7.95 5.66 -6.43
C ALA A 97 8.24 4.49 -7.38
N TYR A 98 8.60 3.35 -6.80
CA TYR A 98 8.89 2.13 -7.55
C TYR A 98 7.64 1.56 -8.24
N ALA A 99 6.50 1.58 -7.55
CA ALA A 99 5.23 1.09 -8.06
C ALA A 99 4.05 1.90 -7.52
N ILE A 100 2.91 1.84 -8.24
CA ILE A 100 1.62 2.36 -7.79
C ILE A 100 0.63 1.20 -7.69
N ILE A 101 0.08 0.97 -6.51
CA ILE A 101 -1.06 0.06 -6.31
C ILE A 101 -2.34 0.88 -6.46
N TYR A 102 -3.29 0.41 -7.28
CA TYR A 102 -4.49 1.17 -7.58
C TYR A 102 -5.74 0.29 -7.65
N SER A 103 -6.89 0.86 -7.31
CA SER A 103 -8.17 0.25 -7.67
C SER A 103 -8.56 0.61 -9.09
N GLN A 104 -9.29 -0.29 -9.76
CA GLN A 104 -9.69 -0.16 -11.16
C GLN A 104 -10.35 1.19 -11.46
N LYS A 105 -11.08 1.74 -10.52
CA LYS A 105 -11.73 3.06 -10.58
C LYS A 105 -10.76 4.20 -10.95
N TYR A 106 -9.50 4.11 -10.53
CA TYR A 106 -8.49 5.15 -10.76
C TYR A 106 -7.56 4.84 -11.95
N SER A 107 -7.76 3.73 -12.64
CA SER A 107 -6.89 3.29 -13.74
C SER A 107 -6.69 4.36 -14.81
N SER A 108 -7.77 4.97 -15.31
CA SER A 108 -7.69 6.01 -16.34
C SER A 108 -6.98 7.29 -15.86
N LEU A 109 -7.17 7.66 -14.59
CA LEU A 109 -6.52 8.85 -14.01
C LEU A 109 -4.99 8.68 -13.94
N ILE A 110 -4.52 7.49 -13.55
CA ILE A 110 -3.10 7.28 -13.27
C ILE A 110 -2.32 6.59 -14.40
N SER A 111 -3.00 6.11 -15.44
CA SER A 111 -2.34 5.41 -16.56
C SER A 111 -1.17 6.20 -17.19
N PRO A 112 -1.18 7.54 -17.28
CA PRO A 112 -0.04 8.29 -17.79
C PRO A 112 1.22 8.13 -16.93
N LEU A 113 1.08 7.82 -15.63
CA LEU A 113 2.19 7.65 -14.68
C LEU A 113 2.93 6.32 -14.87
N PHE A 114 2.32 5.34 -15.56
CA PHE A 114 2.94 4.03 -15.80
C PHE A 114 4.18 4.10 -16.71
N LYS A 115 4.43 5.22 -17.34
CA LYS A 115 5.69 5.50 -18.05
C LYS A 115 6.89 5.69 -17.10
N LYS A 116 6.61 6.03 -15.84
CA LYS A 116 7.62 6.36 -14.82
C LYS A 116 7.69 5.32 -13.71
N THR A 117 6.65 4.51 -13.55
CA THR A 117 6.52 3.56 -12.44
C THR A 117 5.64 2.36 -12.83
N ILE A 118 5.72 1.28 -12.07
CA ILE A 118 4.97 0.06 -12.34
C ILE A 118 3.55 0.19 -11.77
N GLY A 119 2.54 -0.01 -12.61
CA GLY A 119 1.14 -0.06 -12.18
C GLY A 119 0.74 -1.46 -11.70
N ILE A 120 0.20 -1.57 -10.50
CA ILE A 120 -0.32 -2.82 -9.93
C ILE A 120 -1.78 -2.66 -9.57
N ASN A 121 -2.68 -3.32 -10.33
CA ASN A 121 -4.09 -3.34 -9.96
C ASN A 121 -4.28 -4.15 -8.67
N GLU A 122 -4.98 -3.59 -7.67
CA GLU A 122 -5.19 -4.23 -6.37
C GLU A 122 -5.85 -5.60 -6.49
N ALA A 123 -6.81 -5.75 -7.41
CA ALA A 123 -7.52 -7.01 -7.63
C ALA A 123 -6.58 -8.13 -8.09
N SER A 124 -5.49 -7.80 -8.82
CA SER A 124 -4.50 -8.78 -9.27
C SER A 124 -3.73 -9.42 -8.12
N THR A 125 -3.71 -8.78 -6.94
CA THR A 125 -2.99 -9.26 -5.77
C THR A 125 -3.73 -10.37 -5.00
N LYS A 126 -5.00 -10.65 -5.34
CA LYS A 126 -5.83 -11.65 -4.63
C LYS A 126 -5.44 -13.10 -4.90
N LYS A 127 -4.74 -13.37 -5.99
CA LYS A 127 -4.42 -14.73 -6.48
C LYS A 127 -3.04 -15.24 -6.06
N VAL A 128 -2.32 -14.52 -5.21
CA VAL A 128 -0.95 -14.89 -4.85
C VAL A 128 -0.97 -15.84 -3.65
N SER A 129 -0.30 -16.98 -3.80
CA SER A 129 -0.08 -17.98 -2.73
C SER A 129 0.98 -17.52 -1.74
N ASN A 130 0.97 -18.12 -0.53
CA ASN A 130 1.92 -17.82 0.55
C ASN A 130 3.37 -17.81 0.06
N THR A 131 3.99 -16.64 0.17
CA THR A 131 5.43 -16.47 0.09
C THR A 131 5.92 -16.15 1.50
N ASP A 132 7.07 -16.67 1.88
CA ASP A 132 7.73 -16.25 3.10
C ASP A 132 8.00 -14.74 3.02
N LEU A 133 7.45 -14.01 3.96
CA LEU A 133 7.61 -12.55 4.01
C LEU A 133 8.85 -12.18 4.83
N PRO A 134 9.57 -11.12 4.45
CA PRO A 134 10.76 -10.68 5.14
C PRO A 134 10.49 -10.33 6.61
N ASP A 135 11.51 -10.50 7.43
CA ASP A 135 11.50 -9.97 8.79
C ASP A 135 11.95 -8.52 8.80
N ILE A 136 11.00 -7.61 8.89
CA ILE A 136 11.23 -6.18 8.79
C ILE A 136 11.55 -5.58 10.16
N ASN A 137 12.67 -4.85 10.22
CA ASN A 137 13.05 -4.07 11.40
C ASN A 137 12.08 -2.88 11.58
N SER A 138 11.61 -2.68 12.81
CA SER A 138 10.68 -1.59 13.17
C SER A 138 11.29 -0.18 13.10
N SER A 139 12.61 -0.05 12.95
CA SER A 139 13.29 1.24 12.74
C SER A 139 13.20 1.77 11.30
N ARG A 140 12.72 0.98 10.35
CA ARG A 140 12.56 1.43 8.96
C ARG A 140 11.44 2.47 8.83
N ASN A 141 11.62 3.39 7.89
CA ASN A 141 10.57 4.33 7.51
C ASN A 141 9.31 3.57 7.08
N ALA A 142 8.17 3.99 7.60
CA ALA A 142 6.90 3.32 7.34
C ALA A 142 6.11 4.02 6.23
N MET A 143 6.13 5.37 6.18
CA MET A 143 5.23 6.14 5.34
C MET A 143 5.82 7.51 4.99
N ILE A 144 5.47 7.99 3.79
CA ILE A 144 5.64 9.39 3.38
C ILE A 144 4.24 9.96 3.15
N LEU A 145 3.90 11.02 3.90
CA LEU A 145 2.61 11.70 3.79
C LEU A 145 2.81 13.08 3.18
N TYR A 146 2.01 13.39 2.18
CA TYR A 146 1.94 14.73 1.61
C TYR A 146 0.73 15.47 2.16
N THR A 147 0.96 16.70 2.55
CA THR A 147 -0.10 17.63 2.97
C THR A 147 -0.39 18.65 1.86
N SER A 148 -1.59 19.24 1.90
CA SER A 148 -1.92 20.36 1.03
C SER A 148 -1.01 21.56 1.36
N GLY A 149 -0.06 21.84 0.48
CA GLY A 149 0.77 23.04 0.63
C GLY A 149 -0.04 24.31 0.36
N THR A 150 0.23 25.39 1.10
CA THR A 150 -0.34 26.75 0.85
C THR A 150 0.04 27.31 -0.52
N THR A 151 1.04 26.74 -1.19
CA THR A 151 1.58 27.13 -2.50
C THR A 151 1.02 26.32 -3.67
N GLY A 152 -0.01 25.48 -3.45
CA GLY A 152 -0.64 24.66 -4.49
C GLY A 152 0.12 23.38 -4.85
N LYS A 153 1.35 23.17 -4.39
CA LYS A 153 2.07 21.90 -4.52
C LYS A 153 1.97 21.09 -3.23
N PRO A 154 1.81 19.75 -3.29
CA PRO A 154 1.91 18.89 -2.12
C PRO A 154 3.27 19.06 -1.41
N LYS A 155 3.27 18.99 -0.08
CA LYS A 155 4.47 19.06 0.75
C LYS A 155 4.60 17.84 1.63
#